data_1c40f6fb22d5e9ddd0f684f38ceb2445
#
_entry.id   1c40f6fb22d5e9ddd0f684f38ceb2445
#
_cell.length_a   1.000
_cell.length_b   1.000
_cell.length_c   1.000
_cell.angle_alpha   90.00
_cell.angle_beta   90.00
_cell.angle_gamma   90.00
#
_symmetry.space_group_name_H-M   'P 1'
#
loop_
_entity.id
_entity.type
_entity.pdbx_description
1 polymer ?
#
loop_
_entity_poly.entity_id
_entity_poly.type
_entity_poly.pdbx_seq_one_letter_code
_entity_poly.pdbx_strand_id
1 'polypeptide(L)'
;MSGARVMSQLSKVKHSRNQWKHKAKQRGDRDRYQRKQHARLSAERDRVTTALNAAQARLQQLEAQLRQLAAPLQRPVPRPKVDVVLLALQLFVVVRIGFRAVSRVLSLLAWALGIKKAPGPHTVINWVMRLAIGRIEAARGLKGVPLSQAPCTNGLIWLLDMSIGLGTGKILAVLACDAHHHQRAPGALALEHVHCLGGCVADAWTGETIADVLKRLIAQMGRPAAYRKDGGSDLHKATDILGEQGVSSPCIDDISHAVAGMLKRVYHDHPAFTTFLSACGQVSGKLKHTMLACLAPPKVRTKARFMHVHRLVTWADRVLKLSPAGGAKTGST
;
A
#
# COMPACT_ATOMS: atom_id res chain seq x y z
N MET A 1 -72.53 5.76 42.31
CA MET A 1 -71.32 5.98 41.48
C MET A 1 -71.74 6.38 40.08
N SER A 2 -71.30 7.58 39.60
CA SER A 2 -71.79 8.20 38.35
C SER A 2 -71.38 7.38 37.11
N GLY A 3 -72.33 7.11 36.21
CA GLY A 3 -72.14 6.36 34.96
C GLY A 3 -70.97 6.89 34.07
N ALA A 4 -70.65 8.15 34.20
CA ALA A 4 -69.50 8.78 33.51
C ALA A 4 -68.13 8.16 33.86
N ARG A 5 -67.97 7.71 35.12
CA ARG A 5 -66.72 7.07 35.61
C ARG A 5 -66.52 5.67 35.01
N VAL A 6 -67.62 4.92 34.86
CA VAL A 6 -67.62 3.60 34.26
C VAL A 6 -67.32 3.68 32.74
N MET A 7 -67.89 4.66 32.05
CA MET A 7 -67.64 4.90 30.61
C MET A 7 -66.18 5.31 30.37
N SER A 8 -65.60 6.15 31.23
CA SER A 8 -64.18 6.54 31.14
C SER A 8 -63.22 5.33 31.35
N GLN A 9 -63.52 4.43 32.30
CA GLN A 9 -62.72 3.23 32.54
C GLN A 9 -62.85 2.25 31.35
N LEU A 10 -64.06 2.06 30.82
CA LEU A 10 -64.28 1.21 29.60
C LEU A 10 -63.53 1.75 28.38
N SER A 11 -63.49 3.08 28.18
CA SER A 11 -62.70 3.70 27.13
C SER A 11 -61.18 3.42 27.28
N LYS A 12 -60.63 3.57 28.48
CA LYS A 12 -59.23 3.26 28.80
C LYS A 12 -58.87 1.78 28.50
N VAL A 13 -59.75 0.86 28.93
CA VAL A 13 -59.56 -0.58 28.68
C VAL A 13 -59.63 -0.91 27.19
N LYS A 14 -60.56 -0.32 26.43
CA LYS A 14 -60.64 -0.48 24.96
C LYS A 14 -59.40 0.04 24.29
N HIS A 15 -58.87 1.23 24.72
CA HIS A 15 -57.68 1.81 24.18
C HIS A 15 -56.44 0.94 24.46
N SER A 16 -56.26 0.48 25.68
CA SER A 16 -55.18 -0.44 26.06
C SER A 16 -55.23 -1.74 25.25
N ARG A 17 -56.42 -2.37 25.15
CA ARG A 17 -56.59 -3.56 24.31
C ARG A 17 -56.17 -3.33 22.85
N ASN A 18 -56.54 -2.19 22.28
CA ASN A 18 -56.20 -1.87 20.88
C ASN A 18 -54.68 -1.64 20.72
N GLN A 19 -54.02 -1.02 21.67
CA GLN A 19 -52.56 -0.89 21.71
C GLN A 19 -51.87 -2.25 21.79
N TRP A 20 -52.39 -3.17 22.64
CA TRP A 20 -51.83 -4.53 22.75
C TRP A 20 -52.03 -5.30 21.44
N LYS A 21 -53.20 -5.23 20.79
CA LYS A 21 -53.42 -5.82 19.49
C LYS A 21 -52.47 -5.32 18.43
N HIS A 22 -52.23 -4.01 18.40
CA HIS A 22 -51.28 -3.39 17.46
C HIS A 22 -49.85 -3.88 17.73
N LYS A 23 -49.38 -3.87 18.98
CA LYS A 23 -48.08 -4.40 19.37
C LYS A 23 -47.93 -5.89 19.03
N ALA A 24 -48.95 -6.70 19.27
CA ALA A 24 -48.94 -8.11 18.91
C ALA A 24 -48.82 -8.33 17.41
N LYS A 25 -49.54 -7.55 16.60
CA LYS A 25 -49.46 -7.59 15.13
C LYS A 25 -48.03 -7.18 14.67
N GLN A 26 -47.48 -6.09 15.18
CA GLN A 26 -46.12 -5.66 14.84
C GLN A 26 -45.08 -6.73 15.20
N ARG A 27 -45.21 -7.40 16.37
CA ARG A 27 -44.30 -8.49 16.72
C ARG A 27 -44.42 -9.66 15.74
N GLY A 28 -45.66 -10.06 15.41
CA GLY A 28 -45.89 -11.15 14.47
C GLY A 28 -45.37 -10.85 13.05
N ASP A 29 -45.48 -9.60 12.61
CA ASP A 29 -44.92 -9.18 11.31
C ASP A 29 -43.38 -9.16 11.34
N ARG A 30 -42.77 -8.69 12.44
CA ARG A 30 -41.32 -8.72 12.65
C ARG A 30 -40.79 -10.17 12.66
N ASP A 31 -41.46 -11.06 13.38
CA ASP A 31 -41.05 -12.48 13.47
C ASP A 31 -41.20 -13.18 12.10
N ARG A 32 -42.23 -12.85 11.33
CA ARG A 32 -42.40 -13.35 9.93
C ARG A 32 -41.26 -12.83 9.05
N TYR A 33 -40.93 -11.57 9.14
CA TYR A 33 -39.82 -10.97 8.41
C TYR A 33 -38.48 -11.63 8.78
N GLN A 34 -38.19 -11.78 10.07
CA GLN A 34 -36.97 -12.44 10.54
C GLN A 34 -36.87 -13.89 10.08
N ARG A 35 -37.97 -14.66 10.15
CA ARG A 35 -37.99 -16.04 9.61
C ARG A 35 -37.72 -16.10 8.11
N LYS A 36 -38.29 -15.19 7.32
CA LYS A 36 -38.00 -15.09 5.88
C LYS A 36 -36.53 -14.75 5.61
N GLN A 37 -35.98 -13.82 6.34
CA GLN A 37 -34.56 -13.46 6.24
C GLN A 37 -33.65 -14.63 6.61
N HIS A 38 -33.97 -15.31 7.69
CA HIS A 38 -33.21 -16.47 8.15
C HIS A 38 -33.25 -17.63 7.17
N ALA A 39 -34.43 -17.92 6.58
CA ALA A 39 -34.58 -18.93 5.55
C ALA A 39 -33.79 -18.57 4.28
N ARG A 40 -33.78 -17.27 3.88
CA ARG A 40 -33.01 -16.79 2.73
C ARG A 40 -31.50 -16.94 2.98
N LEU A 41 -31.01 -16.51 4.13
CA LEU A 41 -29.58 -16.62 4.50
C LEU A 41 -29.14 -18.09 4.63
N SER A 42 -29.99 -18.96 5.17
CA SER A 42 -29.74 -20.40 5.22
C SER A 42 -29.61 -20.99 3.81
N ALA A 43 -30.53 -20.68 2.93
CA ALA A 43 -30.49 -21.16 1.54
C ALA A 43 -29.25 -20.64 0.79
N GLU A 44 -28.86 -19.40 1.03
CA GLU A 44 -27.66 -18.81 0.42
C GLU A 44 -26.38 -19.48 0.99
N ARG A 45 -26.29 -19.68 2.31
CA ARG A 45 -25.21 -20.43 2.94
C ARG A 45 -25.08 -21.84 2.35
N ASP A 46 -26.19 -22.53 2.20
CA ASP A 46 -26.20 -23.91 1.70
C ASP A 46 -25.75 -23.97 0.22
N ARG A 47 -26.16 -22.97 -0.60
CA ARG A 47 -25.66 -22.80 -1.98
C ARG A 47 -24.14 -22.56 -2.01
N VAL A 48 -23.64 -21.65 -1.17
CA VAL A 48 -22.20 -21.35 -1.09
C VAL A 48 -21.42 -22.58 -0.61
N THR A 49 -21.92 -23.29 0.37
CA THR A 49 -21.31 -24.53 0.87
C THR A 49 -21.25 -25.62 -0.22
N THR A 50 -22.33 -25.79 -0.97
CA THR A 50 -22.37 -26.73 -2.09
C THR A 50 -21.37 -26.35 -3.19
N ALA A 51 -21.31 -25.05 -3.54
CA ALA A 51 -20.34 -24.57 -4.53
C ALA A 51 -18.90 -24.72 -4.05
N LEU A 52 -18.62 -24.49 -2.76
CA LEU A 52 -17.31 -24.70 -2.15
C LEU A 52 -16.87 -26.17 -2.21
N ASN A 53 -17.77 -27.08 -1.84
CA ASN A 53 -17.51 -28.53 -1.89
C ASN A 53 -17.24 -29.01 -3.32
N ALA A 54 -18.01 -28.50 -4.31
CA ALA A 54 -17.81 -28.80 -5.71
C ALA A 54 -16.46 -28.28 -6.22
N ALA A 55 -16.06 -27.06 -5.81
CA ALA A 55 -14.76 -26.49 -6.15
C ALA A 55 -13.60 -27.28 -5.51
N GLN A 56 -13.75 -27.72 -4.26
CA GLN A 56 -12.77 -28.56 -3.59
C GLN A 56 -12.60 -29.92 -4.28
N ALA A 57 -13.71 -30.57 -4.64
CA ALA A 57 -13.68 -31.83 -5.39
C ALA A 57 -12.98 -31.67 -6.75
N ARG A 58 -13.22 -30.53 -7.43
CA ARG A 58 -12.57 -30.23 -8.71
C ARG A 58 -11.06 -30.02 -8.53
N LEU A 59 -10.64 -29.33 -7.47
CA LEU A 59 -9.22 -29.16 -7.12
C LEU A 59 -8.55 -30.50 -6.88
N GLN A 60 -9.16 -31.40 -6.10
CA GLN A 60 -8.64 -32.75 -5.87
C GLN A 60 -8.51 -33.54 -7.16
N GLN A 61 -9.50 -33.45 -8.05
CA GLN A 61 -9.45 -34.09 -9.35
C GLN A 61 -8.31 -33.56 -10.23
N LEU A 62 -8.11 -32.25 -10.27
CA LEU A 62 -7.03 -31.62 -11.02
C LEU A 62 -5.65 -31.98 -10.42
N GLU A 63 -5.53 -32.03 -9.10
CA GLU A 63 -4.31 -32.48 -8.44
C GLU A 63 -4.00 -33.94 -8.77
N ALA A 64 -5.00 -34.82 -8.80
CA ALA A 64 -4.82 -36.21 -9.21
C ALA A 64 -4.38 -36.32 -10.67
N GLN A 65 -4.97 -35.55 -11.57
CA GLN A 65 -4.55 -35.49 -12.98
C GLN A 65 -3.11 -34.98 -13.12
N LEU A 66 -2.75 -33.91 -12.38
CA LEU A 66 -1.37 -33.41 -12.36
C LEU A 66 -0.37 -34.46 -11.85
N ARG A 67 -0.74 -35.22 -10.81
CA ARG A 67 0.10 -36.34 -10.32
C ARG A 67 0.27 -37.43 -11.37
N GLN A 68 -0.77 -37.77 -12.11
CA GLN A 68 -0.71 -38.74 -13.20
C GLN A 68 0.18 -38.28 -14.36
N LEU A 69 0.05 -36.99 -14.75
CA LEU A 69 0.89 -36.37 -15.79
C LEU A 69 2.35 -36.20 -15.36
N ALA A 70 2.58 -35.97 -14.08
CA ALA A 70 3.92 -35.79 -13.51
C ALA A 70 4.65 -37.13 -13.24
N ALA A 71 3.93 -38.24 -13.20
CA ALA A 71 4.50 -39.56 -12.92
C ALA A 71 5.65 -39.99 -13.86
N PRO A 72 5.63 -39.64 -15.17
CA PRO A 72 6.74 -39.98 -16.07
C PRO A 72 7.84 -38.90 -16.09
N LEU A 73 7.63 -37.73 -15.48
CA LEU A 73 8.69 -36.72 -15.43
C LEU A 73 9.79 -37.16 -14.46
N GLN A 74 11.00 -37.33 -14.96
CA GLN A 74 12.18 -37.55 -14.12
C GLN A 74 12.18 -36.49 -13.01
N ARG A 75 12.39 -36.91 -11.76
CA ARG A 75 12.50 -35.98 -10.63
C ARG A 75 13.51 -34.90 -10.99
N PRO A 76 13.13 -33.63 -10.95
CA PRO A 76 14.06 -32.56 -11.26
C PRO A 76 15.26 -32.65 -10.31
N VAL A 77 16.46 -32.47 -10.86
CA VAL A 77 17.69 -32.40 -10.06
C VAL A 77 17.49 -31.36 -8.97
N PRO A 78 17.78 -31.66 -7.70
CA PRO A 78 17.66 -30.72 -6.61
C PRO A 78 18.40 -29.42 -6.95
N ARG A 79 17.72 -28.30 -6.94
CA ARG A 79 18.36 -27.02 -7.18
C ARG A 79 19.23 -26.62 -5.99
N PRO A 80 20.40 -26.00 -6.23
CA PRO A 80 21.21 -25.45 -5.17
C PRO A 80 20.38 -24.53 -4.27
N LYS A 81 20.68 -24.55 -2.96
CA LYS A 81 20.00 -23.66 -1.99
C LYS A 81 20.07 -22.18 -2.41
N VAL A 82 21.16 -21.79 -3.05
CA VAL A 82 21.38 -20.43 -3.56
C VAL A 82 20.33 -20.04 -4.59
N ASP A 83 19.95 -20.93 -5.51
CA ASP A 83 18.92 -20.64 -6.53
C ASP A 83 17.55 -20.42 -5.90
N VAL A 84 17.21 -21.19 -4.87
CA VAL A 84 15.95 -21.03 -4.13
C VAL A 84 15.92 -19.70 -3.37
N VAL A 85 17.05 -19.33 -2.75
CA VAL A 85 17.21 -18.05 -2.07
C VAL A 85 17.07 -16.89 -3.08
N LEU A 86 17.78 -16.98 -4.21
CA LEU A 86 17.71 -15.96 -5.26
C LEU A 86 16.30 -15.80 -5.80
N LEU A 87 15.60 -16.90 -6.09
CA LEU A 87 14.21 -16.85 -6.53
C LEU A 87 13.29 -16.20 -5.47
N ALA A 88 13.47 -16.55 -4.19
CA ALA A 88 12.71 -15.91 -3.10
C ALA A 88 12.94 -14.41 -3.04
N LEU A 89 14.19 -13.98 -3.17
CA LEU A 89 14.56 -12.56 -3.17
C LEU A 89 14.02 -11.83 -4.40
N GLN A 90 14.07 -12.44 -5.58
CA GLN A 90 13.46 -11.86 -6.80
C GLN A 90 11.94 -11.71 -6.66
N LEU A 91 11.25 -12.72 -6.15
CA LEU A 91 9.80 -12.65 -5.89
C LEU A 91 9.45 -11.53 -4.91
N PHE A 92 10.27 -11.31 -3.88
CA PHE A 92 10.04 -10.23 -2.92
C PHE A 92 10.40 -8.85 -3.48
N VAL A 93 11.60 -8.69 -4.05
CA VAL A 93 12.14 -7.38 -4.44
C VAL A 93 11.58 -6.92 -5.79
N VAL A 94 11.55 -7.80 -6.80
CA VAL A 94 11.16 -7.45 -8.17
C VAL A 94 9.65 -7.55 -8.36
N VAL A 95 9.07 -8.71 -7.98
CA VAL A 95 7.61 -8.93 -8.12
C VAL A 95 6.82 -8.23 -7.01
N ARG A 96 7.47 -7.85 -5.90
CA ARG A 96 6.89 -7.11 -4.77
C ARG A 96 5.75 -7.83 -4.06
N ILE A 97 5.82 -9.14 -3.96
CA ILE A 97 4.87 -9.94 -3.19
C ILE A 97 5.35 -10.13 -1.74
N GLY A 98 4.41 -10.18 -0.80
CA GLY A 98 4.73 -10.29 0.63
C GLY A 98 5.34 -11.65 1.01
N PHE A 99 6.06 -11.71 2.12
CA PHE A 99 6.79 -12.91 2.60
C PHE A 99 5.94 -14.19 2.66
N ARG A 100 4.67 -14.07 3.09
CA ARG A 100 3.74 -15.22 3.11
C ARG A 100 3.40 -15.70 1.71
N ALA A 101 3.26 -14.78 0.75
CA ALA A 101 2.99 -15.12 -0.64
C ALA A 101 4.21 -15.77 -1.29
N VAL A 102 5.44 -15.24 -1.06
CA VAL A 102 6.69 -15.87 -1.50
C VAL A 102 6.77 -17.32 -0.99
N SER A 103 6.54 -17.54 0.31
CA SER A 103 6.56 -18.88 0.89
C SER A 103 5.55 -19.83 0.24
N ARG A 104 4.33 -19.35 -0.05
CA ARG A 104 3.29 -20.12 -0.76
C ARG A 104 3.69 -20.46 -2.19
N VAL A 105 4.22 -19.49 -2.95
CA VAL A 105 4.73 -19.72 -4.31
C VAL A 105 5.82 -20.76 -4.31
N LEU A 106 6.79 -20.67 -3.39
CA LEU A 106 7.85 -21.66 -3.26
C LEU A 106 7.33 -23.05 -2.85
N SER A 107 6.26 -23.10 -2.03
CA SER A 107 5.59 -24.35 -1.69
C SER A 107 4.92 -25.00 -2.91
N LEU A 108 4.25 -24.23 -3.75
CA LEU A 108 3.64 -24.70 -4.98
C LEU A 108 4.69 -25.21 -5.99
N LEU A 109 5.85 -24.54 -6.04
CA LEU A 109 6.95 -24.89 -6.94
C LEU A 109 7.93 -25.90 -6.33
N ALA A 110 7.72 -26.37 -5.10
CA ALA A 110 8.66 -27.19 -4.38
C ALA A 110 9.09 -28.44 -5.16
N TRP A 111 8.13 -29.11 -5.81
CA TRP A 111 8.40 -30.25 -6.66
C TRP A 111 9.29 -29.87 -7.86
N ALA A 112 8.93 -28.82 -8.59
CA ALA A 112 9.67 -28.36 -9.76
C ALA A 112 11.08 -27.87 -9.42
N LEU A 113 11.27 -27.34 -8.19
CA LEU A 113 12.56 -26.90 -7.67
C LEU A 113 13.38 -28.03 -7.03
N GLY A 114 12.83 -29.23 -6.94
CA GLY A 114 13.49 -30.36 -6.30
C GLY A 114 13.74 -30.18 -4.80
N ILE A 115 12.98 -29.32 -4.12
CA ILE A 115 13.13 -29.07 -2.68
C ILE A 115 12.13 -29.90 -1.88
N LYS A 116 12.61 -30.56 -0.84
CA LYS A 116 11.77 -31.43 0.02
C LYS A 116 10.81 -30.62 0.88
N LYS A 117 11.23 -29.41 1.33
CA LYS A 117 10.46 -28.53 2.19
C LYS A 117 10.69 -27.09 1.77
N ALA A 118 9.61 -26.38 1.41
CA ALA A 118 9.68 -24.98 1.07
C ALA A 118 10.03 -24.13 2.31
N PRO A 119 10.77 -23.01 2.12
CA PRO A 119 11.08 -22.09 3.21
C PRO A 119 9.83 -21.43 3.74
N GLY A 120 9.69 -21.35 5.06
CA GLY A 120 8.63 -20.59 5.72
C GLY A 120 8.82 -19.08 5.59
N PRO A 121 7.78 -18.28 5.88
CA PRO A 121 7.85 -16.82 5.78
C PRO A 121 9.00 -16.19 6.59
N HIS A 122 9.25 -16.69 7.80
CA HIS A 122 10.39 -16.23 8.63
C HIS A 122 11.75 -16.49 7.99
N THR A 123 11.90 -17.62 7.30
CA THR A 123 13.15 -17.93 6.57
C THR A 123 13.35 -16.92 5.43
N VAL A 124 12.29 -16.58 4.71
CA VAL A 124 12.34 -15.57 3.63
C VAL A 124 12.67 -14.18 4.21
N ILE A 125 12.06 -13.79 5.34
CA ILE A 125 12.40 -12.56 6.05
C ILE A 125 13.90 -12.53 6.37
N ASN A 126 14.43 -13.57 6.96
CA ASN A 126 15.85 -13.65 7.31
C ASN A 126 16.77 -13.53 6.08
N TRP A 127 16.40 -14.09 4.94
CA TRP A 127 17.17 -13.93 3.70
C TRP A 127 17.15 -12.49 3.19
N VAL A 128 15.98 -11.85 3.22
CA VAL A 128 15.84 -10.43 2.83
C VAL A 128 16.66 -9.53 3.77
N MET A 129 16.60 -9.76 5.08
CA MET A 129 17.39 -9.00 6.06
C MET A 129 18.90 -9.16 5.83
N ARG A 130 19.37 -10.37 5.58
CA ARG A 130 20.78 -10.64 5.25
C ARG A 130 21.21 -9.95 3.96
N LEU A 131 20.36 -9.97 2.92
CA LEU A 131 20.62 -9.26 1.68
C LEU A 131 20.71 -7.75 1.94
N ALA A 132 19.79 -7.18 2.73
CA ALA A 132 19.77 -5.75 3.06
C ALA A 132 21.06 -5.34 3.80
N ILE A 133 21.45 -6.10 4.82
CA ILE A 133 22.71 -5.86 5.56
C ILE A 133 23.92 -5.98 4.61
N GLY A 134 23.99 -7.02 3.79
CA GLY A 134 25.06 -7.19 2.83
C GLY A 134 25.16 -6.06 1.81
N ARG A 135 24.02 -5.51 1.37
CA ARG A 135 23.99 -4.34 0.49
C ARG A 135 24.45 -3.05 1.19
N ILE A 136 24.08 -2.86 2.45
CA ILE A 136 24.57 -1.72 3.26
C ILE A 136 26.10 -1.82 3.45
N GLU A 137 26.59 -3.01 3.79
CA GLU A 137 28.04 -3.22 3.94
C GLU A 137 28.80 -3.03 2.61
N ALA A 138 28.26 -3.54 1.51
CA ALA A 138 28.83 -3.29 0.19
C ALA A 138 28.83 -1.81 -0.19
N ALA A 139 27.78 -1.07 0.16
CA ALA A 139 27.69 0.37 -0.09
C ALA A 139 28.73 1.15 0.72
N ARG A 140 29.10 0.68 1.91
CA ARG A 140 30.19 1.29 2.72
C ARG A 140 31.55 1.23 2.03
N GLY A 141 31.74 0.33 1.09
CA GLY A 141 32.92 0.29 0.24
C GLY A 141 32.94 1.37 -0.85
N LEU A 142 31.78 2.00 -1.12
CA LEU A 142 31.68 3.10 -2.07
C LEU A 142 32.18 4.37 -1.38
N LYS A 143 33.37 4.81 -1.72
CA LYS A 143 33.95 6.02 -1.15
C LYS A 143 33.40 7.24 -1.84
N GLY A 144 32.79 8.13 -1.05
CA GLY A 144 32.46 9.48 -1.51
C GLY A 144 33.69 10.37 -1.59
N VAL A 145 33.49 11.64 -1.87
CA VAL A 145 34.57 12.64 -1.94
C VAL A 145 35.12 12.86 -0.54
N PRO A 146 36.45 12.79 -0.34
CA PRO A 146 37.08 13.17 0.94
C PRO A 146 36.67 14.58 1.38
N LEU A 147 36.48 14.76 2.69
CA LEU A 147 36.08 16.06 3.28
C LEU A 147 37.02 17.23 2.92
N SER A 148 38.28 16.93 2.65
CA SER A 148 39.32 17.92 2.31
C SER A 148 39.31 18.38 0.85
N GLN A 149 38.51 17.75 -0.02
CA GLN A 149 38.48 18.09 -1.44
C GLN A 149 37.25 18.93 -1.79
N ALA A 150 37.42 19.88 -2.69
CA ALA A 150 36.35 20.66 -3.28
C ALA A 150 35.30 19.76 -3.94
N PRO A 151 34.03 20.21 -4.16
CA PRO A 151 32.98 19.38 -4.74
C PRO A 151 33.47 18.72 -6.02
N CYS A 152 33.63 17.42 -5.97
CA CYS A 152 34.08 16.63 -7.09
C CYS A 152 32.92 16.21 -7.95
N THR A 153 33.13 16.23 -9.26
CA THR A 153 32.16 15.82 -10.27
C THR A 153 31.90 14.31 -10.29
N ASN A 154 32.62 13.50 -9.52
CA ASN A 154 32.56 12.03 -9.54
C ASN A 154 32.01 11.43 -8.22
N GLY A 155 31.24 12.19 -7.47
CA GLY A 155 30.71 11.75 -6.17
C GLY A 155 29.34 11.10 -6.26
N LEU A 156 28.84 10.72 -5.10
CA LEU A 156 27.51 10.18 -4.93
C LEU A 156 26.52 11.30 -4.59
N ILE A 157 25.34 11.26 -5.19
CA ILE A 157 24.18 12.06 -4.75
C ILE A 157 23.48 11.26 -3.67
N TRP A 158 23.30 11.85 -2.48
CA TRP A 158 22.55 11.22 -1.41
C TRP A 158 21.09 11.62 -1.47
N LEU A 159 20.21 10.62 -1.48
CA LEU A 159 18.76 10.77 -1.50
C LEU A 159 18.27 10.61 -0.06
N LEU A 160 17.69 11.67 0.50
CA LEU A 160 17.19 11.69 1.86
C LEU A 160 15.66 11.62 1.82
N ASP A 161 15.10 10.60 2.48
CA ASP A 161 13.65 10.44 2.61
C ASP A 161 13.28 10.04 4.04
N MET A 162 12.21 10.62 4.53
CA MET A 162 11.60 10.26 5.80
C MET A 162 10.25 9.61 5.54
N SER A 163 10.15 8.32 5.80
CA SER A 163 8.91 7.60 5.68
C SER A 163 8.35 7.18 7.04
N ILE A 164 7.03 7.05 7.11
CA ILE A 164 6.37 6.47 8.28
C ILE A 164 6.70 4.98 8.29
N GLY A 165 7.44 4.57 9.30
CA GLY A 165 7.91 3.20 9.45
C GLY A 165 6.92 2.28 10.14
N LEU A 166 7.44 1.36 10.95
CA LEU A 166 6.73 0.34 11.69
C LEU A 166 6.10 0.94 12.97
N GLY A 167 4.79 0.92 13.06
CA GLY A 167 4.09 1.48 14.22
C GLY A 167 4.23 3.01 14.29
N THR A 168 4.68 3.54 15.43
CA THR A 168 4.92 4.96 15.67
C THR A 168 6.27 5.44 15.15
N GLY A 169 7.22 4.53 14.94
CA GLY A 169 8.58 4.85 14.51
C GLY A 169 8.64 5.40 13.08
N LYS A 170 9.41 6.47 12.89
CA LYS A 170 9.71 7.07 11.59
C LYS A 170 11.09 6.60 11.13
N ILE A 171 11.19 6.23 9.84
CA ILE A 171 12.45 5.79 9.23
C ILE A 171 13.07 6.96 8.47
N LEU A 172 14.30 7.30 8.81
CA LEU A 172 15.17 8.10 7.95
C LEU A 172 15.93 7.15 7.04
N ALA A 173 15.67 7.20 5.74
CA ALA A 173 16.40 6.45 4.73
C ALA A 173 17.41 7.34 4.03
N VAL A 174 18.67 6.91 4.00
CA VAL A 174 19.73 7.55 3.25
C VAL A 174 20.17 6.61 2.14
N LEU A 175 19.83 6.98 0.92
CA LEU A 175 20.18 6.24 -0.28
C LEU A 175 21.21 7.03 -1.07
N ALA A 176 21.95 6.39 -1.97
CA ALA A 176 22.91 7.06 -2.84
C ALA A 176 22.80 6.55 -4.27
N CYS A 177 23.04 7.42 -5.23
CA CYS A 177 23.24 7.09 -6.62
C CYS A 177 24.45 7.83 -7.19
N ASP A 178 25.03 7.30 -8.27
CA ASP A 178 26.13 7.96 -8.99
C ASP A 178 25.62 9.29 -9.60
N ALA A 179 26.31 10.39 -9.36
CA ALA A 179 25.98 11.71 -9.90
C ALA A 179 25.96 11.73 -11.45
N HIS A 180 26.73 10.87 -12.09
CA HIS A 180 26.83 10.75 -13.55
C HIS A 180 25.92 9.65 -14.14
N HIS A 181 25.02 9.09 -13.36
CA HIS A 181 24.16 7.99 -13.83
C HIS A 181 23.41 8.37 -15.12
N HIS A 182 22.82 9.57 -15.20
CA HIS A 182 22.09 10.03 -16.36
C HIS A 182 22.93 10.16 -17.63
N GLN A 183 24.22 10.40 -17.50
CA GLN A 183 25.13 10.47 -18.65
C GLN A 183 25.42 9.08 -19.22
N ARG A 184 25.44 8.05 -18.34
CA ARG A 184 25.76 6.67 -18.70
C ARG A 184 24.53 5.86 -19.11
N ALA A 185 23.39 6.15 -18.49
CA ALA A 185 22.12 5.45 -18.71
C ALA A 185 20.96 6.46 -18.69
N PRO A 186 20.58 7.02 -19.85
CA PRO A 186 19.45 7.93 -19.94
C PRO A 186 18.16 7.20 -19.58
N GLY A 187 17.46 7.67 -18.56
CA GLY A 187 16.23 7.08 -18.08
C GLY A 187 15.97 7.35 -16.61
N ALA A 188 14.88 6.79 -16.10
CA ALA A 188 14.56 6.86 -14.67
C ALA A 188 15.50 5.97 -13.85
N LEU A 189 15.88 6.41 -12.66
CA LEU A 189 16.63 5.60 -11.70
C LEU A 189 15.84 4.33 -11.35
N ALA A 190 16.43 3.17 -11.62
CA ALA A 190 15.93 1.88 -11.16
C ALA A 190 16.54 1.52 -9.80
N LEU A 191 15.96 0.54 -9.12
CA LEU A 191 16.40 0.12 -7.80
C LEU A 191 17.85 -0.40 -7.78
N GLU A 192 18.31 -0.97 -8.88
CA GLU A 192 19.68 -1.45 -9.08
C GLU A 192 20.73 -0.33 -9.10
N HIS A 193 20.32 0.89 -9.43
CA HIS A 193 21.20 2.07 -9.52
C HIS A 193 21.32 2.80 -8.18
N VAL A 194 20.62 2.33 -7.15
CA VAL A 194 20.53 2.98 -5.86
C VAL A 194 21.14 2.10 -4.77
N HIS A 195 22.02 2.69 -3.98
CA HIS A 195 22.68 2.04 -2.85
C HIS A 195 22.08 2.54 -1.54
N CYS A 196 21.78 1.63 -0.61
CA CYS A 196 21.32 2.00 0.71
C CYS A 196 22.55 2.26 1.60
N LEU A 197 22.78 3.51 2.01
CA LEU A 197 23.87 3.89 2.90
C LEU A 197 23.51 3.65 4.36
N GLY A 198 22.21 3.80 4.70
CA GLY A 198 21.71 3.59 6.05
C GLY A 198 20.22 3.79 6.16
N GLY A 199 19.65 3.16 7.17
CA GLY A 199 18.27 3.38 7.60
C GLY A 199 18.25 3.46 9.12
N CYS A 200 17.76 4.56 9.67
CA CYS A 200 17.64 4.77 11.10
C CYS A 200 16.16 4.92 11.47
N VAL A 201 15.77 4.34 12.60
CA VAL A 201 14.41 4.44 13.13
C VAL A 201 14.42 5.25 14.41
N ALA A 202 13.54 6.23 14.51
CA ALA A 202 13.31 7.00 15.74
C ALA A 202 11.81 7.35 15.84
N ASP A 203 11.35 7.65 17.04
CA ASP A 203 9.95 8.06 17.27
C ASP A 203 9.69 9.46 16.67
N ALA A 204 10.70 10.33 16.71
CA ALA A 204 10.70 11.64 16.08
C ALA A 204 12.06 11.96 15.48
N TRP A 205 12.05 12.72 14.41
CA TRP A 205 13.25 13.26 13.77
C TRP A 205 13.23 14.78 13.87
N THR A 206 14.36 15.36 14.28
CA THR A 206 14.63 16.80 14.23
C THR A 206 15.82 17.06 13.31
N GLY A 207 15.99 18.32 12.89
CA GLY A 207 17.15 18.69 12.06
C GLY A 207 18.47 18.27 12.68
N GLU A 208 18.61 18.40 14.00
CA GLU A 208 19.83 18.05 14.76
C GLU A 208 20.10 16.54 14.70
N THR A 209 19.08 15.72 15.00
CA THR A 209 19.24 14.26 15.01
C THR A 209 19.52 13.71 13.61
N ILE A 210 18.94 14.31 12.58
CA ILE A 210 19.24 13.98 11.18
C ILE A 210 20.69 14.37 10.84
N ALA A 211 21.10 15.58 11.19
CA ALA A 211 22.47 16.05 10.98
C ALA A 211 23.50 15.13 11.62
N ASP A 212 23.26 14.63 12.82
CA ASP A 212 24.16 13.68 13.51
C ASP A 212 24.24 12.32 12.79
N VAL A 213 23.15 11.85 12.20
CA VAL A 213 23.18 10.63 11.37
C VAL A 213 24.00 10.88 10.11
N LEU A 214 23.77 12.00 9.43
CA LEU A 214 24.49 12.34 8.20
C LEU A 214 26.00 12.56 8.48
N LYS A 215 26.38 13.19 9.59
CA LYS A 215 27.79 13.32 10.00
C LYS A 215 28.48 11.97 10.14
N ARG A 216 27.83 11.02 10.81
CA ARG A 216 28.40 9.67 10.95
C ARG A 216 28.59 8.97 9.61
N LEU A 217 27.66 9.14 8.69
CA LEU A 217 27.77 8.59 7.33
C LEU A 217 28.87 9.30 6.54
N ILE A 218 28.97 10.63 6.65
CA ILE A 218 30.03 11.42 6.00
C ILE A 218 31.43 11.01 6.52
N ALA A 219 31.57 10.77 7.82
CA ALA A 219 32.84 10.31 8.40
C ALA A 219 33.24 8.92 7.86
N GLN A 220 32.29 8.06 7.53
CA GLN A 220 32.56 6.71 7.00
C GLN A 220 32.79 6.71 5.47
N MET A 221 32.08 7.51 4.73
CA MET A 221 31.97 7.40 3.27
C MET A 221 32.53 8.63 2.52
N GLY A 222 32.76 9.74 3.23
CA GLY A 222 33.09 11.02 2.64
C GLY A 222 31.84 11.87 2.33
N ARG A 223 32.05 13.06 1.85
CA ARG A 223 31.01 14.05 1.56
C ARG A 223 30.30 13.72 0.26
N PRO A 224 28.93 13.81 0.20
CA PRO A 224 28.20 13.63 -1.05
C PRO A 224 28.45 14.79 -2.02
N ALA A 225 28.30 14.51 -3.31
CA ALA A 225 28.33 15.54 -4.36
C ALA A 225 27.12 16.50 -4.24
N ALA A 226 25.96 15.97 -3.83
CA ALA A 226 24.76 16.73 -3.57
C ALA A 226 23.82 15.93 -2.64
N TYR A 227 22.93 16.64 -1.95
CA TYR A 227 21.76 16.07 -1.30
C TYR A 227 20.53 16.26 -2.17
N ARG A 228 19.76 15.20 -2.40
CA ARG A 228 18.40 15.28 -2.91
C ARG A 228 17.42 14.96 -1.76
N LYS A 229 16.53 15.88 -1.46
CA LYS A 229 15.58 15.76 -0.34
C LYS A 229 14.20 16.22 -0.73
N ASP A 230 13.18 15.79 0.03
CA ASP A 230 11.88 16.44 -0.02
C ASP A 230 11.96 17.83 0.67
N GLY A 231 10.91 18.65 0.47
CA GLY A 231 10.82 19.97 1.07
C GLY A 231 10.54 19.98 2.59
N GLY A 232 10.87 18.92 3.32
CA GLY A 232 10.67 18.81 4.76
C GLY A 232 11.56 19.77 5.56
N SER A 233 10.97 20.54 6.49
CA SER A 233 11.70 21.52 7.33
C SER A 233 12.88 20.90 8.09
N ASP A 234 12.71 19.68 8.59
CA ASP A 234 13.74 19.00 9.36
C ASP A 234 14.93 18.59 8.50
N LEU A 235 14.71 18.20 7.22
CA LEU A 235 15.78 17.90 6.28
C LEU A 235 16.52 19.17 5.85
N HIS A 236 15.80 20.30 5.67
CA HIS A 236 16.42 21.58 5.40
C HIS A 236 17.32 21.99 6.57
N LYS A 237 16.78 22.00 7.80
CA LYS A 237 17.53 22.33 9.00
C LYS A 237 18.76 21.44 9.19
N ALA A 238 18.65 20.14 8.90
CA ALA A 238 19.80 19.25 8.98
C ALA A 238 20.92 19.62 8.02
N THR A 239 20.58 19.96 6.76
CA THR A 239 21.57 20.37 5.77
C THR A 239 22.16 21.72 6.08
N ASP A 240 21.40 22.65 6.68
CA ASP A 240 21.88 23.96 7.12
C ASP A 240 22.89 23.81 8.28
N ILE A 241 22.58 22.97 9.29
CA ILE A 241 23.53 22.64 10.39
C ILE A 241 24.84 22.07 9.85
N LEU A 242 24.78 21.17 8.84
CA LEU A 242 25.98 20.63 8.20
C LEU A 242 26.76 21.73 7.48
N GLY A 243 26.07 22.68 6.84
CA GLY A 243 26.64 23.84 6.17
C GLY A 243 27.42 24.74 7.15
N GLU A 244 26.80 25.09 8.28
CA GLU A 244 27.41 25.88 9.37
C GLU A 244 28.66 25.22 9.95
N GLN A 245 28.73 23.90 9.90
CA GLN A 245 29.90 23.14 10.38
C GLN A 245 30.98 22.90 9.30
N GLY A 246 30.89 23.59 8.17
CA GLY A 246 31.87 23.48 7.08
C GLY A 246 31.74 22.21 6.23
N VAL A 247 30.65 21.44 6.39
CA VAL A 247 30.36 20.20 5.63
C VAL A 247 29.22 20.44 4.65
N SER A 248 29.29 21.50 3.86
CA SER A 248 28.27 21.87 2.89
C SER A 248 28.33 21.01 1.64
N SER A 249 27.18 20.62 1.15
CA SER A 249 26.99 20.07 -0.21
C SER A 249 25.73 20.68 -0.84
N PRO A 250 25.70 20.86 -2.16
CA PRO A 250 24.51 21.38 -2.85
C PRO A 250 23.26 20.59 -2.50
N CYS A 251 22.15 21.30 -2.30
CA CYS A 251 20.83 20.70 -2.05
C CYS A 251 19.96 20.80 -3.29
N ILE A 252 19.31 19.70 -3.66
CA ILE A 252 18.37 19.58 -4.76
C ILE A 252 17.04 19.16 -4.16
N ASP A 253 16.03 20.00 -4.27
CA ASP A 253 14.69 19.64 -3.81
C ASP A 253 13.97 18.72 -4.81
N ASP A 254 13.16 17.80 -4.29
CA ASP A 254 12.36 16.92 -5.14
C ASP A 254 11.26 17.74 -5.82
N ILE A 255 11.37 17.85 -7.15
CA ILE A 255 10.42 18.59 -7.98
C ILE A 255 8.98 18.06 -7.84
N SER A 256 8.81 16.76 -7.62
CA SER A 256 7.48 16.17 -7.43
C SER A 256 6.82 16.66 -6.14
N HIS A 257 7.60 16.79 -5.06
CA HIS A 257 7.14 17.36 -3.79
C HIS A 257 6.88 18.87 -3.91
N ALA A 258 7.75 19.59 -4.62
CA ALA A 258 7.57 21.04 -4.84
C ALA A 258 6.28 21.30 -5.62
N VAL A 259 6.04 20.59 -6.74
CA VAL A 259 4.81 20.70 -7.53
C VAL A 259 3.59 20.29 -6.70
N ALA A 260 3.67 19.19 -5.94
CA ALA A 260 2.57 18.78 -5.06
C ALA A 260 2.26 19.83 -3.99
N GLY A 261 3.29 20.52 -3.46
CA GLY A 261 3.14 21.65 -2.54
C GLY A 261 2.44 22.85 -3.17
N MET A 262 2.79 23.18 -4.41
CA MET A 262 2.11 24.23 -5.18
C MET A 262 0.63 23.87 -5.43
N LEU A 263 0.36 22.67 -5.92
CA LEU A 263 -1.01 22.20 -6.16
C LEU A 263 -1.84 22.17 -4.86
N LYS A 264 -1.21 21.80 -3.74
CA LYS A 264 -1.87 21.84 -2.44
C LYS A 264 -2.27 23.27 -2.06
N ARG A 265 -1.38 24.27 -2.22
CA ARG A 265 -1.72 25.68 -1.90
C ARG A 265 -2.89 26.19 -2.73
N VAL A 266 -2.96 25.81 -4.01
CA VAL A 266 -4.01 26.28 -4.92
C VAL A 266 -5.34 25.54 -4.70
N TYR A 267 -5.31 24.23 -4.50
CA TYR A 267 -6.51 23.41 -4.57
C TYR A 267 -6.97 22.80 -3.24
N HIS A 268 -6.20 22.95 -2.14
CA HIS A 268 -6.53 22.26 -0.88
C HIS A 268 -7.93 22.61 -0.38
N ASP A 269 -8.26 23.89 -0.39
CA ASP A 269 -9.51 24.42 0.13
C ASP A 269 -10.51 24.80 -0.99
N HIS A 270 -10.20 24.44 -2.24
CA HIS A 270 -11.06 24.76 -3.36
C HIS A 270 -12.33 23.88 -3.34
N PRO A 271 -13.55 24.45 -3.25
CA PRO A 271 -14.79 23.68 -3.05
C PRO A 271 -15.04 22.63 -4.13
N ALA A 272 -14.83 23.00 -5.40
CA ALA A 272 -15.02 22.06 -6.51
C ALA A 272 -14.03 20.86 -6.45
N PHE A 273 -12.80 21.07 -5.98
CA PHE A 273 -11.82 19.99 -5.85
C PHE A 273 -12.17 19.04 -4.70
N THR A 274 -12.61 19.57 -3.57
CA THR A 274 -13.05 18.74 -2.43
C THR A 274 -14.31 17.95 -2.77
N THR A 275 -15.28 18.57 -3.48
CA THR A 275 -16.46 17.89 -3.99
C THR A 275 -16.10 16.76 -4.97
N PHE A 276 -15.19 17.04 -5.92
CA PHE A 276 -14.70 16.04 -6.87
C PHE A 276 -14.03 14.84 -6.16
N LEU A 277 -13.18 15.10 -5.17
CA LEU A 277 -12.54 14.03 -4.39
C LEU A 277 -13.54 13.18 -3.60
N SER A 278 -14.54 13.85 -3.01
CA SER A 278 -15.64 13.17 -2.30
C SER A 278 -16.44 12.27 -3.25
N ALA A 279 -16.81 12.78 -4.42
CA ALA A 279 -17.50 12.03 -5.46
C ALA A 279 -16.69 10.82 -5.93
N CYS A 280 -15.37 11.00 -6.17
CA CYS A 280 -14.47 9.89 -6.50
C CYS A 280 -14.46 8.80 -5.41
N GLY A 281 -14.42 9.20 -4.13
CA GLY A 281 -14.49 8.29 -3.00
C GLY A 281 -15.79 7.47 -2.98
N GLN A 282 -16.93 8.13 -3.17
CA GLN A 282 -18.25 7.49 -3.21
C GLN A 282 -18.38 6.54 -4.39
N VAL A 283 -17.97 6.95 -5.60
CA VAL A 283 -17.99 6.12 -6.80
C VAL A 283 -17.07 4.90 -6.62
N SER A 284 -15.87 5.10 -6.09
CA SER A 284 -14.95 3.99 -5.79
C SER A 284 -15.58 2.98 -4.82
N GLY A 285 -16.26 3.44 -3.77
CA GLY A 285 -16.97 2.57 -2.83
C GLY A 285 -18.08 1.75 -3.48
N LYS A 286 -18.84 2.36 -4.39
CA LYS A 286 -19.93 1.69 -5.11
C LYS A 286 -19.44 0.68 -6.16
N LEU A 287 -18.41 1.03 -6.93
CA LEU A 287 -17.92 0.20 -8.05
C LEU A 287 -16.99 -0.93 -7.63
N LYS A 288 -16.26 -0.75 -6.53
CA LYS A 288 -15.19 -1.65 -6.08
C LYS A 288 -15.58 -3.13 -5.96
N HIS A 289 -16.85 -3.41 -5.66
CA HIS A 289 -17.38 -4.77 -5.45
C HIS A 289 -18.31 -5.23 -6.58
N THR A 290 -18.27 -4.55 -7.73
CA THR A 290 -19.10 -4.88 -8.90
C THR A 290 -18.23 -5.30 -10.07
N MET A 291 -18.84 -5.79 -11.15
CA MET A 291 -18.15 -6.07 -12.42
C MET A 291 -17.54 -4.82 -13.05
N LEU A 292 -17.97 -3.62 -12.64
CA LEU A 292 -17.47 -2.34 -13.12
C LEU A 292 -16.27 -1.82 -12.29
N ALA A 293 -15.65 -2.66 -11.46
CA ALA A 293 -14.50 -2.28 -10.65
C ALA A 293 -13.32 -1.72 -11.48
N CYS A 294 -13.19 -2.12 -12.74
CA CYS A 294 -12.19 -1.59 -13.68
C CYS A 294 -12.39 -0.11 -14.02
N LEU A 295 -13.60 0.41 -13.87
CA LEU A 295 -13.93 1.83 -14.07
C LEU A 295 -13.84 2.65 -12.79
N ALA A 296 -13.53 2.03 -11.65
CA ALA A 296 -13.42 2.73 -10.39
C ALA A 296 -12.25 3.74 -10.41
N PRO A 297 -12.43 4.93 -9.81
CA PRO A 297 -11.35 5.90 -9.70
C PRO A 297 -10.15 5.34 -8.94
N PRO A 298 -8.92 5.69 -9.36
CA PRO A 298 -7.72 5.23 -8.69
C PRO A 298 -7.69 5.70 -7.24
N LYS A 299 -7.27 4.80 -6.34
CA LYS A 299 -7.14 5.14 -4.92
C LYS A 299 -6.01 6.14 -4.72
N VAL A 300 -6.34 7.31 -4.20
CA VAL A 300 -5.37 8.35 -3.84
C VAL A 300 -5.25 8.41 -2.33
N ARG A 301 -4.02 8.29 -1.82
CA ARG A 301 -3.74 8.39 -0.38
C ARG A 301 -3.93 9.84 0.06
N THR A 302 -4.59 10.06 1.19
CA THR A 302 -4.91 11.39 1.73
C THR A 302 -3.68 12.27 1.93
N LYS A 303 -2.57 11.72 2.45
CA LYS A 303 -1.31 12.46 2.69
C LYS A 303 -0.55 12.79 1.39
N ALA A 304 -0.63 11.94 0.36
CA ALA A 304 0.10 12.10 -0.90
C ALA A 304 -0.84 12.42 -2.07
N ARG A 305 -2.05 12.96 -1.80
CA ARG A 305 -3.06 13.18 -2.83
C ARG A 305 -2.58 14.08 -3.96
N PHE A 306 -1.84 15.12 -3.64
CA PHE A 306 -1.36 16.08 -4.64
C PHE A 306 -0.20 15.56 -5.49
N MET A 307 0.58 14.60 -5.03
CA MET A 307 1.60 13.92 -5.82
C MET A 307 0.99 13.01 -6.90
N HIS A 308 -0.25 12.58 -6.72
CA HIS A 308 -0.91 11.61 -7.60
C HIS A 308 -2.20 12.14 -8.26
N VAL A 309 -2.43 13.46 -8.21
CA VAL A 309 -3.60 14.10 -8.84
C VAL A 309 -3.69 13.78 -10.32
N HIS A 310 -2.56 13.69 -11.03
CA HIS A 310 -2.52 13.34 -12.45
C HIS A 310 -3.24 12.01 -12.75
N ARG A 311 -3.19 11.02 -11.85
CA ARG A 311 -3.89 9.74 -12.02
C ARG A 311 -5.41 9.91 -12.00
N LEU A 312 -5.92 10.79 -11.11
CA LEU A 312 -7.34 11.12 -11.06
C LEU A 312 -7.78 11.90 -12.29
N VAL A 313 -6.97 12.87 -12.72
CA VAL A 313 -7.24 13.66 -13.92
C VAL A 313 -7.27 12.77 -15.16
N THR A 314 -6.28 11.91 -15.35
CA THR A 314 -6.24 10.96 -16.45
C THR A 314 -7.42 9.99 -16.43
N TRP A 315 -7.80 9.51 -15.25
CA TRP A 315 -8.99 8.67 -15.09
C TRP A 315 -10.27 9.43 -15.45
N ALA A 316 -10.45 10.63 -14.94
CA ALA A 316 -11.62 11.46 -15.20
C ALA A 316 -11.75 11.78 -16.71
N ASP A 317 -10.65 12.17 -17.37
CA ASP A 317 -10.60 12.41 -18.81
C ASP A 317 -11.01 11.17 -19.62
N ARG A 318 -10.52 9.99 -19.21
CA ARG A 318 -10.90 8.72 -19.84
C ARG A 318 -12.39 8.42 -19.67
N VAL A 319 -12.94 8.62 -18.47
CA VAL A 319 -14.36 8.38 -18.19
C VAL A 319 -15.23 9.36 -18.97
N LEU A 320 -14.85 10.63 -19.05
CA LEU A 320 -15.55 11.64 -19.83
C LEU A 320 -15.58 11.32 -21.32
N LYS A 321 -14.47 10.78 -21.87
CA LYS A 321 -14.39 10.32 -23.27
C LYS A 321 -15.25 9.10 -23.55
N LEU A 322 -15.48 8.25 -22.55
CA LEU A 322 -16.36 7.08 -22.66
C LEU A 322 -17.84 7.43 -22.45
N SER A 323 -18.13 8.56 -21.81
CA SER A 323 -19.49 9.04 -21.63
C SER A 323 -20.02 9.59 -22.95
N PRO A 324 -21.09 9.04 -23.55
CA PRO A 324 -21.67 9.62 -24.76
C PRO A 324 -22.09 11.06 -24.44
N ALA A 325 -21.65 11.98 -25.31
CA ALA A 325 -22.04 13.39 -25.22
C ALA A 325 -23.57 13.50 -25.26
N GLY A 326 -24.17 13.83 -24.16
CA GLY A 326 -25.60 14.11 -24.02
C GLY A 326 -26.44 12.94 -23.59
N GLY A 327 -26.81 12.92 -22.31
CA GLY A 327 -27.93 12.14 -21.90
C GLY A 327 -27.90 11.40 -20.59
N ALA A 328 -27.50 12.04 -19.51
CA ALA A 328 -28.17 11.76 -18.26
C ALA A 328 -29.39 12.69 -18.17
N LYS A 329 -30.47 12.33 -18.80
CA LYS A 329 -31.79 12.79 -18.35
C LYS A 329 -31.92 12.29 -16.93
N THR A 330 -31.77 13.19 -15.96
CA THR A 330 -32.20 12.98 -14.59
C THR A 330 -33.70 12.65 -14.66
N GLY A 331 -34.02 11.38 -14.60
CA GLY A 331 -35.36 10.92 -14.34
C GLY A 331 -35.74 11.42 -12.95
N SER A 332 -36.51 12.50 -12.91
CA SER A 332 -37.34 12.86 -11.77
C SER A 332 -38.37 11.75 -11.57
N THR A 333 -38.25 11.01 -10.52
CA THR A 333 -39.36 10.55 -9.66
C THR A 333 -38.81 10.14 -8.31
#